data_922b6820754cff4ed45724ab0d5a4aea
#
_entry.id   922b6820754cff4ed45724ab0d5a4aea
#
_cell.length_a   1.000
_cell.length_b   1.000
_cell.length_c   1.000
_cell.angle_alpha   90.00
_cell.angle_beta   90.00
_cell.angle_gamma   90.00
#
_symmetry.space_group_name_H-M   'P 1'
#
loop_
_entity.id
_entity.type
_entity.pdbx_description
1 polymer ?
#
loop_
_entity_poly.entity_id
_entity_poly.type
_entity_poly.pdbx_seq_one_letter_code
_entity_poly.pdbx_strand_id
1 'polypeptide(L)'
;MHNPPHPGEFIRDTYIDPFDLSIRSPAESQGVSPSTLTRVINMRSGISPEMALRLSKALGRSPESWLAMQHDYDLWVAEKTADLSAVQKVGFEAA
;
A
#
# COMPACT_ATOMS: atom_id res chain seq x y z
N MET A 1 -10.58 -9.50 12.12
CA MET A 1 -9.36 -9.08 11.41
C MET A 1 -8.85 -7.79 12.01
N HIS A 2 -7.57 -7.71 12.23
CA HIS A 2 -6.96 -6.49 12.73
C HIS A 2 -6.90 -5.44 11.62
N ASN A 3 -6.71 -4.19 12.02
CA ASN A 3 -6.66 -3.06 11.10
C ASN A 3 -5.24 -2.94 10.50
N PRO A 4 -4.99 -3.43 9.27
CA PRO A 4 -3.66 -3.35 8.68
C PRO A 4 -3.34 -1.91 8.29
N PRO A 5 -2.07 -1.49 8.42
CA PRO A 5 -1.69 -0.13 8.03
C PRO A 5 -1.70 0.05 6.51
N HIS A 6 -2.07 1.25 6.07
CA HIS A 6 -1.84 1.64 4.68
C HIS A 6 -0.33 1.85 4.50
N PRO A 7 0.24 1.49 3.33
CA PRO A 7 1.67 1.72 3.09
C PRO A 7 2.11 3.16 3.32
N GLY A 8 1.26 4.13 3.01
CA GLY A 8 1.57 5.55 3.25
C GLY A 8 1.73 5.88 4.72
N GLU A 9 0.84 5.34 5.55
CA GLU A 9 0.94 5.48 7.00
C GLU A 9 2.22 4.84 7.53
N PHE A 10 2.54 3.64 7.03
CA PHE A 10 3.75 2.94 7.42
C PHE A 10 5.01 3.73 7.05
N ILE A 11 5.05 4.32 5.85
CA ILE A 11 6.18 5.13 5.42
C ILE A 11 6.34 6.34 6.33
N ARG A 12 5.25 7.02 6.65
CA ARG A 12 5.30 8.18 7.52
C ARG A 12 5.82 7.81 8.90
N ASP A 13 5.26 6.78 9.51
CA ASP A 13 5.57 6.42 10.89
C ASP A 13 6.96 5.81 11.04
N THR A 14 7.45 5.13 10.01
CA THR A 14 8.71 4.39 10.08
C THR A 14 9.89 5.18 9.57
N TYR A 15 9.71 5.94 8.49
CA TYR A 15 10.83 6.55 7.77
C TYR A 15 10.85 8.07 7.79
N ILE A 16 9.70 8.72 7.91
CA ILE A 16 9.63 10.18 7.83
C ILE A 16 9.66 10.80 9.22
N ASP A 17 8.69 10.47 10.07
CA ASP A 17 8.58 11.10 11.39
C ASP A 17 9.76 10.79 12.30
N PRO A 18 10.24 9.53 12.43
CA PRO A 18 11.34 9.25 13.34
C PRO A 18 12.66 9.93 12.94
N PHE A 19 12.86 10.18 11.65
CA PHE A 19 14.09 10.78 11.15
C PHE A 19 13.93 12.26 10.82
N ASP A 20 12.75 12.82 11.10
CA ASP A 20 12.43 14.24 10.83
C ASP A 20 12.74 14.62 9.37
N LEU A 21 12.40 13.71 8.44
CA LEU A 21 12.61 13.94 7.02
C LEU A 21 11.43 14.66 6.40
N SER A 22 11.71 15.46 5.36
CA SER A 22 10.66 15.99 4.51
C SER A 22 10.25 14.93 3.49
N ILE A 23 9.04 15.06 2.94
CA ILE A 23 8.59 14.16 1.87
C ILE A 23 9.48 14.27 0.63
N ARG A 24 10.05 15.45 0.39
CA ARG A 24 10.89 15.69 -0.79
C ARG A 24 12.08 14.75 -0.85
N SER A 25 12.77 14.53 0.28
CA SER A 25 13.98 13.71 0.29
C SER A 25 13.72 12.27 -0.13
N PRO A 26 12.76 11.53 0.48
CA PRO A 26 12.48 10.17 0.02
C PRO A 26 11.89 10.12 -1.40
N ALA A 27 11.13 11.13 -1.81
CA ALA A 27 10.61 11.17 -3.19
C ALA A 27 11.74 11.27 -4.20
N GLU A 28 12.73 12.13 -3.95
CA GLU A 28 13.89 12.27 -4.82
C GLU A 28 14.69 10.96 -4.89
N SER A 29 14.85 10.29 -3.77
CA SER A 29 15.57 9.01 -3.73
C SER A 29 14.87 7.95 -4.58
N GLN A 30 13.54 7.98 -4.66
CA GLN A 30 12.77 7.04 -5.46
C GLN A 30 12.67 7.44 -6.92
N GLY A 31 13.09 8.65 -7.27
CA GLY A 31 12.91 9.16 -8.62
C GLY A 31 11.46 9.49 -8.94
N VAL A 32 10.65 9.82 -7.93
CA VAL A 32 9.26 10.23 -8.13
C VAL A 32 9.08 11.67 -7.65
N SER A 33 8.01 12.31 -8.12
CA SER A 33 7.72 13.66 -7.67
C SER A 33 7.22 13.66 -6.22
N PRO A 34 7.48 14.73 -5.46
CA PRO A 34 6.95 14.84 -4.10
C PRO A 34 5.43 14.73 -4.05
N SER A 35 4.71 15.23 -5.06
CA SER A 35 3.25 15.12 -5.07
C SER A 35 2.78 13.69 -5.22
N THR A 36 3.50 12.86 -5.97
CA THR A 36 3.18 11.44 -6.10
C THR A 36 3.32 10.72 -4.76
N LEU A 37 4.43 10.94 -4.07
CA LEU A 37 4.64 10.33 -2.76
C LEU A 37 3.66 10.86 -1.72
N THR A 38 3.32 12.16 -1.80
CA THR A 38 2.33 12.76 -0.89
C THR A 38 0.98 12.06 -1.00
N ARG A 39 0.54 11.72 -2.22
CA ARG A 39 -0.73 11.00 -2.37
C ARG A 39 -0.69 9.61 -1.73
N VAL A 40 0.44 8.92 -1.83
CA VAL A 40 0.59 7.61 -1.17
C VAL A 40 0.54 7.78 0.35
N ILE A 41 1.30 8.76 0.88
CA ILE A 41 1.39 8.99 2.32
C ILE A 41 0.03 9.40 2.90
N ASN A 42 -0.76 10.16 2.14
CA ASN A 42 -2.08 10.58 2.57
C ASN A 42 -3.17 9.55 2.24
N MET A 43 -2.77 8.36 1.86
CA MET A 43 -3.68 7.25 1.59
C MET A 43 -4.66 7.52 0.44
N ARG A 44 -4.29 8.42 -0.47
CA ARG A 44 -5.12 8.78 -1.63
C ARG A 44 -4.81 7.93 -2.85
N SER A 45 -3.70 7.24 -2.86
CA SER A 45 -3.36 6.29 -3.90
C SER A 45 -2.63 5.10 -3.29
N GLY A 46 -2.70 3.96 -3.99
CA GLY A 46 -2.01 2.76 -3.57
C GLY A 46 -0.62 2.66 -4.19
N ILE A 47 0.03 1.55 -3.91
CA ILE A 47 1.35 1.24 -4.42
C ILE A 47 1.22 0.30 -5.61
N SER A 48 1.71 0.72 -6.77
CA SER A 48 1.83 -0.12 -7.95
C SER A 48 3.08 -0.99 -7.86
N PRO A 49 3.20 -2.03 -8.69
CA PRO A 49 4.43 -2.82 -8.74
C PRO A 49 5.67 -1.98 -8.98
N GLU A 50 5.61 -0.99 -9.87
CA GLU A 50 6.75 -0.12 -10.11
C GLU A 50 7.10 0.71 -8.87
N MET A 51 6.09 1.24 -8.18
CA MET A 51 6.32 1.98 -6.94
C MET A 51 6.94 1.08 -5.88
N ALA A 52 6.49 -0.18 -5.81
CA ALA A 52 7.06 -1.14 -4.86
C ALA A 52 8.55 -1.38 -5.13
N LEU A 53 8.95 -1.44 -6.39
CA LEU A 53 10.37 -1.57 -6.75
C LEU A 53 11.16 -0.34 -6.31
N ARG A 54 10.60 0.85 -6.54
CA ARG A 54 11.27 2.10 -6.13
C ARG A 54 11.39 2.22 -4.62
N LEU A 55 10.33 1.88 -3.90
CA LEU A 55 10.34 1.89 -2.43
C LEU A 55 11.34 0.88 -1.88
N SER A 56 11.39 -0.31 -2.47
CA SER A 56 12.34 -1.34 -2.07
C SER A 56 13.77 -0.85 -2.19
N LYS A 57 14.09 -0.20 -3.30
CA LYS A 57 15.45 0.29 -3.54
C LYS A 57 15.79 1.46 -2.63
N ALA A 58 14.86 2.37 -2.41
CA ALA A 58 15.14 3.59 -1.66
C ALA A 58 15.06 3.40 -0.14
N LEU A 59 14.11 2.62 0.33
CA LEU A 59 13.82 2.50 1.77
C LEU A 59 14.11 1.11 2.33
N GLY A 60 14.28 0.12 1.49
CA GLY A 60 14.46 -1.26 1.93
C GLY A 60 13.16 -2.04 1.86
N ARG A 61 13.14 -3.22 2.46
CA ARG A 61 12.09 -4.23 2.37
C ARG A 61 11.98 -4.76 0.93
N SER A 62 11.42 -5.94 0.76
CA SER A 62 11.26 -6.50 -0.58
C SER A 62 10.09 -5.84 -1.29
N PRO A 63 10.11 -5.80 -2.63
CA PRO A 63 8.94 -5.30 -3.38
C PRO A 63 7.68 -6.08 -3.04
N GLU A 64 7.80 -7.39 -2.85
CA GLU A 64 6.68 -8.25 -2.49
C GLU A 64 6.06 -7.84 -1.16
N SER A 65 6.89 -7.46 -0.18
CA SER A 65 6.37 -7.04 1.12
C SER A 65 5.63 -5.71 1.04
N TRP A 66 6.09 -4.78 0.18
CA TRP A 66 5.37 -3.54 -0.04
C TRP A 66 4.01 -3.78 -0.67
N LEU A 67 3.95 -4.68 -1.67
CA LEU A 67 2.69 -5.04 -2.32
C LEU A 67 1.76 -5.81 -1.39
N ALA A 68 2.31 -6.71 -0.59
CA ALA A 68 1.50 -7.44 0.39
C ALA A 68 0.84 -6.48 1.38
N MET A 69 1.55 -5.47 1.83
CA MET A 69 0.99 -4.47 2.74
C MET A 69 -0.18 -3.72 2.09
N GLN A 70 -0.03 -3.36 0.81
CA GLN A 70 -1.11 -2.70 0.07
C GLN A 70 -2.31 -3.62 -0.09
N HIS A 71 -2.08 -4.88 -0.45
CA HIS A 71 -3.16 -5.84 -0.65
C HIS A 71 -3.91 -6.12 0.65
N ASP A 72 -3.19 -6.24 1.76
CA ASP A 72 -3.83 -6.45 3.06
C ASP A 72 -4.76 -5.31 3.42
N TYR A 73 -4.31 -4.08 3.19
CA TYR A 73 -5.14 -2.90 3.45
C TYR A 73 -6.35 -2.88 2.52
N ASP A 74 -6.13 -3.10 1.22
CA ASP A 74 -7.20 -3.07 0.22
C ASP A 74 -8.26 -4.13 0.52
N LEU A 75 -7.83 -5.33 0.88
CA LEU A 75 -8.75 -6.41 1.22
C LEU A 75 -9.56 -6.07 2.47
N TRP A 76 -8.89 -5.51 3.48
CA TRP A 76 -9.57 -5.10 4.72
C TRP A 76 -10.65 -4.05 4.44
N VAL A 77 -10.36 -3.06 3.58
CA VAL A 77 -11.35 -2.06 3.18
C VAL A 77 -12.49 -2.71 2.40
N ALA A 78 -12.15 -3.58 1.44
CA ALA A 78 -13.15 -4.25 0.62
C ALA A 78 -14.10 -5.11 1.45
N GLU A 79 -13.59 -5.80 2.46
CA GLU A 79 -14.44 -6.60 3.35
C GLU A 79 -15.47 -5.77 4.08
N LYS A 80 -15.16 -4.50 4.36
CA LYS A 80 -16.08 -3.60 5.05
C LYS A 80 -17.08 -2.95 4.13
N THR A 81 -16.73 -2.75 2.86
CA THR A 81 -17.52 -1.92 1.94
C THR A 81 -18.18 -2.68 0.81
N ALA A 82 -17.68 -3.87 0.46
CA ALA A 82 -18.21 -4.62 -0.66
C ALA A 82 -19.56 -5.25 -0.29
N ASP A 83 -20.52 -5.11 -1.20
CA ASP A 83 -21.80 -5.78 -1.06
C ASP A 83 -21.77 -7.08 -1.86
N LEU A 84 -21.66 -8.20 -1.14
CA LEU A 84 -21.59 -9.52 -1.74
C LEU A 84 -22.92 -10.26 -1.72
N SER A 85 -24.02 -9.59 -1.39
CA SER A 85 -25.32 -10.23 -1.23
C SER A 85 -25.83 -10.92 -2.50
N ALA A 86 -25.42 -10.42 -3.68
CA ALA A 86 -25.81 -11.02 -4.95
C ALA A 86 -24.85 -12.13 -5.42
N VAL A 87 -23.75 -12.34 -4.72
CA VAL A 87 -22.79 -13.37 -5.08
C VAL A 87 -23.24 -14.71 -4.52
N GLN A 88 -23.29 -15.70 -5.37
CA GLN A 88 -23.66 -17.05 -4.97
C GLN A 88 -22.55 -18.02 -5.35
N LYS A 89 -22.38 -19.01 -4.50
CA LYS A 89 -21.39 -20.05 -4.77
C LYS A 89 -21.88 -20.89 -5.94
N VAL A 90 -20.99 -21.11 -6.91
CA VAL A 90 -21.27 -22.02 -8.02
C VAL A 90 -21.21 -23.45 -7.49
N GLY A 91 -22.23 -24.26 -7.85
CA GLY A 91 -22.24 -25.67 -7.51
C GLY A 91 -21.41 -26.44 -8.55
N PHE A 92 -20.26 -26.95 -8.13
CA PHE A 92 -19.42 -27.77 -8.98
C PHE A 92 -19.72 -29.23 -8.67
N GLU A 93 -20.61 -29.81 -9.46
CA GLU A 93 -20.96 -31.21 -9.26
C GLU A 93 -20.02 -32.10 -10.03
N ALA A 94 -19.64 -33.22 -9.42
CA ALA A 94 -18.86 -34.24 -10.12
C ALA A 94 -19.72 -34.80 -11.24
N ALA A 95 -19.18 -34.85 -12.43
CA ALA A 95 -19.89 -35.40 -13.59
C ALA A 95 -20.09 -36.91 -13.48
#